data_a428c0e5a7fdeb8a41c14938d1521044
#
_entry.id   a428c0e5a7fdeb8a41c14938d1521044
#
_cell.length_a   1.000
_cell.length_b   1.000
_cell.length_c   1.000
_cell.angle_alpha   90.00
_cell.angle_beta   90.00
_cell.angle_gamma   90.00
#
_symmetry.space_group_name_H-M   'P 1'
#
loop_
_entity.id
_entity.type
_entity.pdbx_description
1 polymer ?
#
loop_
_entity_poly.entity_id
_entity_poly.type
_entity_poly.pdbx_seq_one_letter_code
_entity_poly.pdbx_strand_id
1 'polypeptide(L)'
;MKLSFFTMPIHPVNKPVAQSLREDREAFLLADSLGYAEAYCGEHTTDLAEIITSTVAFLASLAYETKQIRLGTGTVNMPNSHPARVAAEIAMLDHMLEGRLNFGISPGGLMSDAEIFGTMDKDRNAMFLECINMVLAIWDGEAPVSYTHLTLPTKA
;
A
#
# COMPACT_ATOMS: atom_id res chain seq x y z
N MET A 1 -6.82 -21.74 15.68
CA MET A 1 -7.12 -20.31 15.49
C MET A 1 -5.86 -19.63 14.97
N LYS A 2 -5.91 -18.81 13.93
CA LYS A 2 -4.77 -18.01 13.47
C LYS A 2 -4.97 -16.57 13.98
N LEU A 3 -3.90 -15.96 14.48
CA LEU A 3 -3.91 -14.57 14.91
C LEU A 3 -3.33 -13.70 13.80
N SER A 4 -3.97 -12.55 13.54
CA SER A 4 -3.50 -11.53 12.62
C SER A 4 -3.37 -10.20 13.36
N PHE A 5 -2.43 -9.37 12.94
CA PHE A 5 -2.17 -8.05 13.45
C PHE A 5 -2.54 -7.02 12.36
N PHE A 6 -3.32 -6.03 12.70
CA PHE A 6 -3.61 -4.89 11.83
C PHE A 6 -3.32 -3.59 12.58
N THR A 7 -2.67 -2.66 11.91
CA THR A 7 -2.43 -1.35 12.49
C THR A 7 -2.50 -0.24 11.43
N MET A 8 -3.03 0.89 11.87
CA MET A 8 -2.79 2.22 11.31
C MET A 8 -2.11 3.00 12.44
N PRO A 9 -0.75 2.99 12.50
CA PRO A 9 -0.07 3.48 13.68
C PRO A 9 -0.25 4.97 13.83
N ILE A 10 -0.83 5.37 14.97
CA ILE A 10 -1.05 6.78 15.33
C ILE A 10 0.01 7.20 16.33
N HIS A 11 0.78 8.22 15.98
CA HIS A 11 1.84 8.76 16.81
C HIS A 11 1.58 10.20 17.22
N PRO A 12 2.07 10.62 18.40
CA PRO A 12 2.07 12.05 18.76
C PRO A 12 2.83 12.88 17.71
N VAL A 13 2.24 13.97 17.23
CA VAL A 13 2.80 14.82 16.17
C VAL A 13 4.17 15.45 16.50
N ASN A 14 4.52 15.52 17.78
CA ASN A 14 5.82 16.01 18.26
C ASN A 14 6.88 14.91 18.42
N LYS A 15 6.52 13.64 18.18
CA LYS A 15 7.46 12.52 18.22
C LYS A 15 8.30 12.48 16.95
N PRO A 16 9.63 12.24 17.03
CA PRO A 16 10.44 12.11 15.82
C PRO A 16 9.94 10.98 14.92
N VAL A 17 9.63 11.30 13.66
CA VAL A 17 9.11 10.33 12.67
C VAL A 17 10.00 9.11 12.53
N ALA A 18 11.32 9.30 12.48
CA ALA A 18 12.27 8.19 12.39
C ALA A 18 12.21 7.24 13.60
N GLN A 19 11.86 7.73 14.78
CA GLN A 19 11.66 6.89 15.97
C GLN A 19 10.36 6.11 15.84
N SER A 20 9.27 6.76 15.46
CA SER A 20 7.97 6.13 15.28
C SER A 20 8.03 5.00 14.25
N LEU A 21 8.65 5.23 13.09
CA LEU A 21 8.83 4.19 12.07
C LEU A 21 9.65 2.99 12.56
N ARG A 22 10.66 3.21 13.41
CA ARG A 22 11.41 2.09 14.02
C ARG A 22 10.53 1.27 14.96
N GLU A 23 9.75 1.93 15.81
CA GLU A 23 8.85 1.26 16.76
C GLU A 23 7.77 0.47 16.02
N ASP A 24 7.18 1.05 14.96
CA ASP A 24 6.21 0.34 14.12
C ASP A 24 6.84 -0.91 13.51
N ARG A 25 8.05 -0.78 12.98
CA ARG A 25 8.81 -1.88 12.41
C ARG A 25 9.09 -2.98 13.45
N GLU A 26 9.50 -2.61 14.66
CA GLU A 26 9.74 -3.53 15.79
C GLU A 26 8.46 -4.29 16.15
N ALA A 27 7.29 -3.66 16.09
CA ALA A 27 6.01 -4.33 16.35
C ALA A 27 5.72 -5.44 15.33
N PHE A 28 6.02 -5.24 14.04
CA PHE A 28 5.88 -6.26 13.00
C PHE A 28 6.87 -7.42 13.18
N LEU A 29 8.13 -7.12 13.52
CA LEU A 29 9.14 -8.15 13.81
C LEU A 29 8.77 -8.97 15.05
N LEU A 30 8.21 -8.31 16.06
CA LEU A 30 7.69 -8.98 17.26
C LEU A 30 6.51 -9.90 16.90
N ALA A 31 5.57 -9.44 16.06
CA ALA A 31 4.45 -10.26 15.62
C ALA A 31 4.94 -11.52 14.87
N ASP A 32 5.96 -11.41 13.99
CA ASP A 32 6.58 -12.56 13.34
C ASP A 32 7.18 -13.53 14.37
N SER A 33 7.93 -13.02 15.34
CA SER A 33 8.57 -13.84 16.39
C SER A 33 7.58 -14.56 17.31
N LEU A 34 6.40 -13.97 17.51
CA LEU A 34 5.31 -14.54 18.32
C LEU A 34 4.41 -15.49 17.53
N GLY A 35 4.68 -15.73 16.25
CA GLY A 35 3.95 -16.68 15.43
C GLY A 35 2.60 -16.16 14.92
N TYR A 36 2.41 -14.85 14.79
CA TYR A 36 1.26 -14.31 14.09
C TYR A 36 1.26 -14.78 12.63
N ALA A 37 0.08 -15.12 12.12
CA ALA A 37 -0.05 -15.59 10.75
C ALA A 37 0.12 -14.48 9.72
N GLU A 38 -0.39 -13.29 10.05
CA GLU A 38 -0.45 -12.15 9.14
C GLU A 38 -0.29 -10.83 9.91
N ALA A 39 0.29 -9.82 9.25
CA ALA A 39 0.31 -8.45 9.74
C ALA A 39 0.05 -7.47 8.60
N TYR A 40 -0.78 -6.47 8.87
CA TYR A 40 -1.20 -5.46 7.89
C TYR A 40 -0.92 -4.05 8.41
N CYS A 41 -0.52 -3.14 7.52
CA CYS A 41 -0.49 -1.71 7.82
C CYS A 41 -1.27 -0.89 6.78
N GLY A 42 -1.89 0.19 7.24
CA GLY A 42 -2.50 1.21 6.40
C GLY A 42 -1.51 2.27 5.94
N GLU A 43 -1.97 3.16 5.07
CA GLU A 43 -1.21 4.31 4.60
C GLU A 43 -2.09 5.56 4.49
N HIS A 44 -1.52 6.71 4.87
CA HIS A 44 -2.06 8.03 4.58
C HIS A 44 -0.94 8.99 4.20
N THR A 45 -1.19 9.82 3.18
CA THR A 45 -0.17 10.75 2.69
C THR A 45 -0.21 12.07 3.45
N THR A 46 -1.38 12.50 3.89
CA THR A 46 -1.62 13.84 4.46
C THR A 46 -1.90 13.85 5.95
N ASP A 47 -1.99 12.69 6.61
CA ASP A 47 -2.20 12.63 8.06
C ASP A 47 -0.88 12.84 8.80
N LEU A 48 -0.90 13.74 9.81
CA LEU A 48 0.28 14.07 10.61
C LEU A 48 0.59 13.04 11.70
N ALA A 49 -0.39 12.25 12.09
CA ALA A 49 -0.25 11.23 13.13
C ALA A 49 0.00 9.84 12.56
N GLU A 50 -0.53 9.56 11.37
CA GLU A 50 -0.35 8.31 10.64
C GLU A 50 0.77 8.45 9.59
N ILE A 51 1.98 8.23 10.01
CA ILE A 51 3.21 8.59 9.29
C ILE A 51 3.65 7.61 8.20
N ILE A 52 2.97 6.47 8.06
CA ILE A 52 3.25 5.52 6.98
C ILE A 52 2.56 6.02 5.70
N THR A 53 3.33 6.69 4.85
CA THR A 53 2.83 7.25 3.59
C THR A 53 2.90 6.28 2.42
N SER A 54 3.57 5.13 2.59
CA SER A 54 3.67 4.05 1.62
C SER A 54 3.80 2.72 2.34
N THR A 55 2.76 1.91 2.28
CA THR A 55 2.77 0.54 2.80
C THR A 55 3.82 -0.31 2.09
N VAL A 56 3.99 -0.13 0.78
CA VAL A 56 4.98 -0.86 -0.03
C VAL A 56 6.40 -0.61 0.48
N ALA A 57 6.78 0.66 0.70
CA ALA A 57 8.10 1.01 1.22
C ALA A 57 8.31 0.49 2.64
N PHE A 58 7.28 0.59 3.49
CA PHE A 58 7.34 0.10 4.86
C PHE A 58 7.50 -1.42 4.90
N LEU A 59 6.69 -2.18 4.17
CA LEU A 59 6.76 -3.64 4.14
C LEU A 59 8.06 -4.16 3.49
N ALA A 60 8.59 -3.46 2.49
CA ALA A 60 9.89 -3.77 1.90
C ALA A 60 11.02 -3.72 2.94
N SER A 61 10.93 -2.81 3.92
CA SER A 61 11.92 -2.72 5.01
C SER A 61 11.91 -3.93 5.95
N LEU A 62 10.86 -4.75 5.92
CA LEU A 62 10.66 -5.94 6.76
C LEU A 62 10.95 -7.25 6.03
N ALA A 63 11.06 -7.22 4.69
CA ALA A 63 11.02 -8.40 3.84
C ALA A 63 12.08 -9.45 4.21
N TYR A 64 13.30 -9.01 4.45
CA TYR A 64 14.43 -9.91 4.72
C TYR A 64 14.64 -10.24 6.22
N GLU A 65 13.90 -9.59 7.10
CA GLU A 65 14.02 -9.81 8.54
C GLU A 65 12.87 -10.66 9.10
N THR A 66 11.70 -10.66 8.44
CA THR A 66 10.58 -11.55 8.76
C THR A 66 10.75 -12.91 8.10
N LYS A 67 10.29 -13.99 8.75
CA LYS A 67 10.52 -15.36 8.29
C LYS A 67 9.27 -16.10 7.87
N GLN A 68 8.17 -15.96 8.61
CA GLN A 68 6.98 -16.77 8.44
C GLN A 68 5.69 -15.96 8.27
N ILE A 69 5.63 -14.77 8.85
CA ILE A 69 4.44 -13.93 8.81
C ILE A 69 4.16 -13.47 7.38
N ARG A 70 2.90 -13.52 6.99
CA ARG A 70 2.46 -12.84 5.77
C ARG A 70 2.30 -11.35 6.05
N LEU A 71 2.88 -10.53 5.21
CA LEU A 71 2.78 -9.08 5.34
C LEU A 71 1.78 -8.52 4.34
N GLY A 72 0.93 -7.63 4.78
CA GLY A 72 -0.17 -7.12 3.97
C GLY A 72 -0.29 -5.60 3.96
N THR A 73 -0.72 -5.08 2.83
CA THR A 73 -1.18 -3.70 2.74
C THR A 73 -2.62 -3.60 3.25
N GLY A 74 -2.90 -2.63 4.07
CA GLY A 74 -4.24 -2.45 4.63
C GLY A 74 -4.68 -0.99 4.65
N THR A 75 -4.70 -0.37 3.49
CA THR A 75 -4.67 -0.79 2.08
C THR A 75 -3.76 0.08 1.23
N VAL A 76 -3.43 -0.36 0.01
CA VAL A 76 -2.98 0.57 -1.05
C VAL A 76 -4.21 1.29 -1.62
N ASN A 77 -4.17 2.62 -1.60
CA ASN A 77 -5.23 3.47 -2.15
C ASN A 77 -5.04 3.62 -3.67
N MET A 78 -5.59 2.67 -4.45
CA MET A 78 -5.32 2.50 -5.88
C MET A 78 -5.47 3.77 -6.73
N PRO A 79 -6.51 4.63 -6.54
CA PRO A 79 -6.66 5.85 -7.32
C PRO A 79 -5.58 6.92 -7.08
N ASN A 80 -4.78 6.77 -6.05
CA ASN A 80 -3.71 7.72 -5.70
C ASN A 80 -2.40 7.45 -6.47
N SER A 81 -2.34 6.37 -7.26
CA SER A 81 -1.13 5.95 -7.97
C SER A 81 -1.43 5.49 -9.39
N HIS A 82 -0.42 5.55 -10.25
CA HIS A 82 -0.53 5.00 -11.59
C HIS A 82 -0.55 3.45 -11.54
N PRO A 83 -1.54 2.76 -12.14
CA PRO A 83 -1.68 1.31 -12.04
C PRO A 83 -0.44 0.52 -12.45
N ALA A 84 0.28 0.95 -13.51
CA ALA A 84 1.52 0.30 -13.91
C ALA A 84 2.62 0.39 -12.83
N ARG A 85 2.65 1.49 -12.07
CA ARG A 85 3.58 1.64 -10.95
C ARG A 85 3.20 0.69 -9.82
N VAL A 86 1.91 0.63 -9.49
CA VAL A 86 1.38 -0.30 -8.47
C VAL A 86 1.69 -1.75 -8.87
N ALA A 87 1.40 -2.14 -10.12
CA ALA A 87 1.67 -3.50 -10.60
C ALA A 87 3.15 -3.87 -10.45
N ALA A 88 4.07 -2.98 -10.83
CA ALA A 88 5.50 -3.23 -10.75
C ALA A 88 6.01 -3.30 -9.30
N GLU A 89 5.59 -2.37 -8.44
CA GLU A 89 6.04 -2.33 -7.04
C GLU A 89 5.50 -3.50 -6.22
N ILE A 90 4.23 -3.87 -6.42
CA ILE A 90 3.62 -5.01 -5.73
C ILE A 90 4.25 -6.32 -6.17
N ALA A 91 4.50 -6.52 -7.47
CA ALA A 91 5.20 -7.71 -7.96
C ALA A 91 6.61 -7.81 -7.36
N MET A 92 7.35 -6.70 -7.34
CA MET A 92 8.69 -6.68 -6.73
C MET A 92 8.62 -6.99 -5.23
N LEU A 93 7.69 -6.40 -4.49
CA LEU A 93 7.51 -6.65 -3.06
C LEU A 93 7.14 -8.12 -2.78
N ASP A 94 6.27 -8.72 -3.59
CA ASP A 94 5.93 -10.14 -3.45
C ASP A 94 7.15 -11.05 -3.65
N HIS A 95 8.01 -10.75 -4.63
CA HIS A 95 9.28 -11.45 -4.79
C HIS A 95 10.22 -11.26 -3.60
N MET A 96 10.33 -10.04 -3.04
CA MET A 96 11.14 -9.79 -1.83
C MET A 96 10.60 -10.55 -0.62
N LEU A 97 9.29 -10.74 -0.54
CA LEU A 97 8.59 -11.48 0.52
C LEU A 97 8.47 -12.98 0.22
N GLU A 98 9.00 -13.46 -0.90
CA GLU A 98 8.96 -14.87 -1.28
C GLU A 98 7.53 -15.45 -1.27
N GLY A 99 6.55 -14.70 -1.82
CA GLY A 99 5.15 -15.09 -1.89
C GLY A 99 4.37 -14.92 -0.58
N ARG A 100 4.92 -14.23 0.41
CA ARG A 100 4.23 -13.93 1.68
C ARG A 100 3.45 -12.61 1.67
N LEU A 101 3.27 -11.99 0.50
CA LEU A 101 2.48 -10.77 0.39
C LEU A 101 0.97 -11.05 0.44
N ASN A 102 0.24 -10.21 1.16
CA ASN A 102 -1.21 -10.05 1.06
C ASN A 102 -1.50 -8.65 0.50
N PHE A 103 -1.99 -8.57 -0.72
CA PHE A 103 -2.25 -7.27 -1.37
C PHE A 103 -3.67 -6.79 -1.08
N GLY A 104 -3.81 -5.93 -0.09
CA GLY A 104 -5.06 -5.26 0.26
C GLY A 104 -5.17 -3.92 -0.46
N ILE A 105 -6.34 -3.64 -1.04
CA ILE A 105 -6.59 -2.49 -1.92
C ILE A 105 -7.87 -1.76 -1.55
N SER A 106 -7.96 -0.47 -1.84
CA SER A 106 -9.17 0.34 -1.64
C SER A 106 -9.25 1.53 -2.61
N PRO A 107 -10.44 2.16 -2.70
CA PRO A 107 -10.60 3.42 -3.43
C PRO A 107 -10.04 4.64 -2.68
N GLY A 108 -9.57 4.45 -1.44
CA GLY A 108 -9.16 5.54 -0.55
C GLY A 108 -10.35 6.19 0.19
N GLY A 109 -10.14 6.56 1.46
CA GLY A 109 -11.18 7.15 2.32
C GLY A 109 -10.89 8.58 2.78
N LEU A 110 -9.62 8.95 2.90
CA LEU A 110 -9.22 10.25 3.44
C LEU A 110 -9.39 11.35 2.39
N MET A 111 -10.17 12.38 2.74
CA MET A 111 -10.49 13.46 1.80
C MET A 111 -9.29 14.35 1.48
N SER A 112 -8.42 14.60 2.44
CA SER A 112 -7.18 15.36 2.22
C SER A 112 -6.20 14.64 1.30
N ASP A 113 -6.14 13.31 1.32
CA ASP A 113 -5.40 12.54 0.32
C ASP A 113 -6.04 12.70 -1.07
N ALA A 114 -7.37 12.62 -1.17
CA ALA A 114 -8.08 12.82 -2.43
C ALA A 114 -7.85 14.24 -3.00
N GLU A 115 -7.75 15.25 -2.14
CA GLU A 115 -7.44 16.63 -2.54
C GLU A 115 -6.04 16.74 -3.16
N ILE A 116 -5.00 16.26 -2.47
CA ILE A 116 -3.62 16.39 -2.94
C ILE A 116 -3.36 15.57 -4.21
N PHE A 117 -4.04 14.43 -4.38
CA PHE A 117 -3.96 13.62 -5.59
C PHE A 117 -4.92 14.06 -6.71
N GLY A 118 -5.72 15.11 -6.49
CA GLY A 118 -6.64 15.65 -7.50
C GLY A 118 -7.77 14.68 -7.89
N THR A 119 -8.22 13.86 -6.93
CA THR A 119 -9.27 12.85 -7.15
C THR A 119 -10.57 13.17 -6.40
N MET A 120 -10.64 14.32 -5.71
CA MET A 120 -11.78 14.69 -4.88
C MET A 120 -13.10 14.78 -5.66
N ASP A 121 -13.07 15.35 -6.87
CA ASP A 121 -14.24 15.55 -7.72
C ASP A 121 -14.46 14.41 -8.72
N LYS A 122 -13.77 13.28 -8.53
CA LYS A 122 -13.84 12.13 -9.44
C LYS A 122 -14.61 10.98 -8.79
N ASP A 123 -15.15 10.10 -9.63
CA ASP A 123 -15.70 8.82 -9.17
C ASP A 123 -14.54 7.87 -8.80
N ARG A 124 -14.14 7.94 -7.52
CA ARG A 124 -13.03 7.12 -7.00
C ARG A 124 -13.31 5.62 -7.05
N ASN A 125 -14.58 5.22 -7.02
CA ASN A 125 -14.94 3.80 -7.15
C ASN A 125 -14.73 3.32 -8.59
N ALA A 126 -15.14 4.13 -9.58
CA ALA A 126 -14.86 3.81 -10.98
C ALA A 126 -13.35 3.77 -11.26
N MET A 127 -12.58 4.75 -10.76
CA MET A 127 -11.12 4.76 -10.85
C MET A 127 -10.49 3.52 -10.19
N PHE A 128 -10.99 3.12 -9.03
CA PHE A 128 -10.53 1.93 -8.32
C PHE A 128 -10.70 0.66 -9.15
N LEU A 129 -11.88 0.45 -9.74
CA LEU A 129 -12.17 -0.70 -10.59
C LEU A 129 -11.29 -0.70 -11.85
N GLU A 130 -11.10 0.46 -12.47
CA GLU A 130 -10.20 0.61 -13.63
C GLU A 130 -8.75 0.27 -13.25
N CYS A 131 -8.26 0.76 -12.11
CA CYS A 131 -6.93 0.43 -11.62
C CYS A 131 -6.74 -1.08 -11.40
N ILE A 132 -7.72 -1.76 -10.79
CA ILE A 132 -7.68 -3.21 -10.60
C ILE A 132 -7.53 -3.92 -11.93
N ASN A 133 -8.41 -3.62 -12.88
CA ASN A 133 -8.40 -4.27 -14.19
C ASN A 133 -7.06 -4.08 -14.92
N MET A 134 -6.48 -2.90 -14.81
CA MET A 134 -5.19 -2.62 -15.44
C MET A 134 -4.02 -3.34 -14.77
N VAL A 135 -4.01 -3.38 -13.43
CA VAL A 135 -2.98 -4.13 -12.68
C VAL A 135 -3.04 -5.62 -13.06
N LEU A 136 -4.24 -6.21 -13.10
CA LEU A 136 -4.42 -7.60 -13.51
C LEU A 136 -3.97 -7.85 -14.95
N ALA A 137 -4.35 -7.00 -15.90
CA ALA A 137 -3.94 -7.10 -17.30
C ALA A 137 -2.40 -7.04 -17.44
N ILE A 138 -1.74 -6.14 -16.68
CA ILE A 138 -0.27 -6.06 -16.69
C ILE A 138 0.36 -7.36 -16.18
N TRP A 139 -0.18 -7.94 -15.11
CA TRP A 139 0.34 -9.21 -14.57
C TRP A 139 0.08 -10.39 -15.50
N ASP A 140 -0.98 -10.33 -16.29
CA ASP A 140 -1.26 -11.32 -17.36
C ASP A 140 -0.39 -11.11 -18.62
N GLY A 141 0.49 -10.11 -18.62
CA GLY A 141 1.42 -9.82 -19.72
C GLY A 141 0.81 -8.95 -20.83
N GLU A 142 -0.35 -8.37 -20.59
CA GLU A 142 -0.96 -7.41 -21.51
C GLU A 142 -0.32 -6.03 -21.39
N ALA A 143 -0.31 -5.28 -22.49
CA ALA A 143 0.09 -3.86 -22.50
C ALA A 143 -1.15 -2.97 -22.54
N PRO A 144 -1.69 -2.51 -21.41
CA PRO A 144 -2.86 -1.64 -21.40
C PRO A 144 -2.54 -0.30 -22.08
N VAL A 145 -3.38 0.10 -23.04
CA VAL A 145 -3.10 1.22 -23.96
C VAL A 145 -3.78 2.54 -23.59
N SER A 146 -4.75 2.56 -22.68
CA SER A 146 -5.44 3.79 -22.28
C SER A 146 -6.02 3.71 -20.87
N TYR A 147 -6.11 4.88 -20.24
CA TYR A 147 -6.81 5.09 -18.96
C TYR A 147 -7.80 6.22 -19.11
N THR A 148 -8.94 6.12 -18.48
CA THR A 148 -9.93 7.18 -18.50
C THR A 148 -9.61 8.28 -17.48
N HIS A 149 -8.94 7.96 -16.40
CA HIS A 149 -8.58 8.89 -15.32
C HIS A 149 -7.13 9.39 -15.35
N LEU A 150 -6.27 8.70 -16.08
CA LEU A 150 -4.88 9.11 -16.28
C LEU A 150 -4.73 9.58 -17.72
N THR A 151 -4.93 10.86 -17.95
CA THR A 151 -4.59 11.49 -19.23
C THR A 151 -3.06 11.51 -19.36
N LEU A 152 -2.50 10.47 -19.97
CA LEU A 152 -1.21 10.62 -20.61
C LEU A 152 -1.43 11.64 -21.76
N PRO A 153 -0.52 12.59 -21.98
CA PRO A 153 -0.59 13.44 -23.17
C PRO A 153 -0.53 12.50 -24.37
N THR A 154 -1.70 12.23 -24.96
CA THR A 154 -1.80 11.43 -26.16
C THR A 154 -1.30 12.28 -27.31
N LYS A 155 -0.17 11.89 -27.82
CA LYS A 155 0.37 12.16 -29.13
C LYS A 155 0.54 13.63 -29.53
N ALA A 156 1.79 14.03 -29.61
CA ALA A 156 2.19 14.97 -30.65
C ALA A 156 1.87 14.39 -32.03
#